data_4c11966899c98d97847a5d9ac446eb12
#
_entry.id   4c11966899c98d97847a5d9ac446eb12
#
_cell.length_a   1.000
_cell.length_b   1.000
_cell.length_c   1.000
_cell.angle_alpha   90.00
_cell.angle_beta   90.00
_cell.angle_gamma   90.00
#
_symmetry.space_group_name_H-M   'P 1'
#
loop_
_entity.id
_entity.type
_entity.pdbx_description
1 polymer ?
#
loop_
_entity_poly.entity_id
_entity_poly.type
_entity_poly.pdbx_seq_one_letter_code
_entity_poly.pdbx_strand_id
1 'polypeptide(L)'
;MQAAYRNNYRNTRKGLKYFIAIILLLNYFFISAQTDSVRPGKSIITDSGLLSRQHDTAFLRRQEDLIDIFLKIIRKDPAIRFEKNKSENLHIHFSGAPSPSYSLATGIAFNVTGSFAFYVSEDMKTNISSVLLSPIITAKQQLVVPLQFSIWTKDNKFNIQGDWRFLKYPEDTYGLGGTTTDADAVQLDYDQIRLYTFVLKTLGKNFYAGLGYQYDNHWNIAQLGVPPNTVTDFDKYGFNSSSISSGISADVLLDTRTNSINPEAGSTYANIVFRQNLQALGSDANWSSLLIDARKYFRLSDRSDNILAIWSYNWLTVSGKPPYMDLPSTGWDAYSNTGRGYVQSRFRAKNMIDLETEYRFGIMRNGLLGGVVFANAQTYSETAGNLLKPIIPGWGAGLRIKFNKFSKTNICLDYGFGLHGSNGLFVNLGEVF
;
A
#
# COMPACT_ATOMS: atom_id res chain seq x y z
N MET A 1 -7.22 -22.95 -39.44
CA MET A 1 -7.07 -21.77 -38.52
C MET A 1 -8.38 -21.30 -37.89
N GLN A 2 -9.50 -21.19 -38.56
CA GLN A 2 -10.79 -20.74 -37.98
C GLN A 2 -11.39 -21.66 -36.89
N ALA A 3 -11.16 -22.99 -36.94
CA ALA A 3 -11.68 -23.92 -35.94
C ALA A 3 -10.94 -23.85 -34.59
N ALA A 4 -9.64 -23.56 -34.60
CA ALA A 4 -8.86 -23.38 -33.38
C ALA A 4 -9.23 -22.07 -32.63
N TYR A 5 -9.57 -21.01 -33.38
CA TYR A 5 -10.00 -19.72 -32.81
C TYR A 5 -11.38 -19.82 -32.12
N ARG A 6 -12.33 -20.60 -32.69
CA ARG A 6 -13.66 -20.84 -32.10
C ARG A 6 -13.60 -21.70 -30.83
N ASN A 7 -12.66 -22.63 -30.72
CA ASN A 7 -12.50 -23.44 -29.53
C ASN A 7 -11.89 -22.67 -28.37
N ASN A 8 -10.94 -21.78 -28.62
CA ASN A 8 -10.37 -20.89 -27.57
C ASN A 8 -11.43 -19.91 -27.04
N TYR A 9 -12.29 -19.36 -27.88
CA TYR A 9 -13.34 -18.42 -27.45
C TYR A 9 -14.47 -19.10 -26.64
N ARG A 10 -14.70 -20.38 -26.86
CA ARG A 10 -15.69 -21.17 -26.08
C ARG A 10 -15.14 -21.60 -24.73
N ASN A 11 -13.85 -21.85 -24.62
CA ASN A 11 -13.19 -22.18 -23.35
C ASN A 11 -13.02 -20.97 -22.45
N THR A 12 -12.74 -19.78 -22.98
CA THR A 12 -12.69 -18.53 -22.21
C THR A 12 -14.06 -18.13 -21.65
N ARG A 13 -15.15 -18.33 -22.39
CA ARG A 13 -16.51 -18.08 -21.86
C ARG A 13 -16.95 -19.08 -20.80
N LYS A 14 -16.52 -20.32 -20.85
CA LYS A 14 -16.76 -21.31 -19.77
C LYS A 14 -15.93 -20.96 -18.54
N GLY A 15 -14.64 -20.63 -18.70
CA GLY A 15 -13.78 -20.17 -17.63
C GLY A 15 -14.33 -18.95 -16.89
N LEU A 16 -14.83 -17.95 -17.62
CA LEU A 16 -15.43 -16.75 -17.05
C LEU A 16 -16.71 -17.03 -16.24
N LYS A 17 -17.55 -17.97 -16.68
CA LYS A 17 -18.76 -18.38 -15.94
C LYS A 17 -18.43 -19.11 -14.63
N TYR A 18 -17.44 -19.99 -14.63
CA TYR A 18 -16.95 -20.64 -13.42
C TYR A 18 -16.25 -19.67 -12.51
N PHE A 19 -15.50 -18.72 -13.05
CA PHE A 19 -14.85 -17.65 -12.30
C PHE A 19 -15.87 -16.74 -11.60
N ILE A 20 -16.96 -16.33 -12.27
CA ILE A 20 -18.05 -15.55 -11.65
C ILE A 20 -18.80 -16.39 -10.61
N ALA A 21 -19.04 -17.68 -10.84
CA ALA A 21 -19.67 -18.56 -9.87
C ALA A 21 -18.79 -18.80 -8.63
N ILE A 22 -17.47 -18.90 -8.79
CA ILE A 22 -16.51 -18.99 -7.69
C ILE A 22 -16.47 -17.67 -6.91
N ILE A 23 -16.49 -16.52 -7.57
CA ILE A 23 -16.58 -15.21 -6.92
C ILE A 23 -17.87 -15.10 -6.09
N LEU A 24 -19.02 -15.56 -6.61
CA LEU A 24 -20.30 -15.54 -5.89
C LEU A 24 -20.33 -16.54 -4.72
N LEU A 25 -19.72 -17.70 -4.85
CA LEU A 25 -19.59 -18.70 -3.78
C LEU A 25 -18.59 -18.26 -2.71
N LEU A 26 -17.47 -17.67 -3.08
CA LEU A 26 -16.51 -17.08 -2.16
C LEU A 26 -17.11 -15.91 -1.39
N ASN A 27 -17.97 -15.08 -1.99
CA ASN A 27 -18.70 -14.03 -1.29
C ASN A 27 -19.61 -14.56 -0.17
N TYR A 28 -20.12 -15.78 -0.25
CA TYR A 28 -20.93 -16.38 0.81
C TYR A 28 -20.10 -16.74 2.07
N PHE A 29 -18.86 -17.20 1.89
CA PHE A 29 -17.90 -17.43 2.98
C PHE A 29 -17.33 -16.14 3.57
N PHE A 30 -17.35 -15.02 2.80
CA PHE A 30 -16.74 -13.75 3.15
C PHE A 30 -17.46 -12.95 4.22
N ILE A 31 -18.77 -13.11 4.36
CA ILE A 31 -19.56 -12.42 5.38
C ILE A 31 -19.14 -12.84 6.79
N SER A 32 -18.46 -13.96 6.92
CA SER A 32 -18.00 -14.49 8.21
C SER A 32 -16.62 -14.00 8.67
N ALA A 33 -15.75 -13.56 7.76
CA ALA A 33 -14.32 -13.40 8.06
C ALA A 33 -13.84 -11.94 8.25
N GLN A 34 -14.64 -10.94 7.88
CA GLN A 34 -14.18 -9.54 7.83
C GLN A 34 -14.50 -8.67 9.05
N THR A 35 -14.88 -9.23 10.18
CA THR A 35 -15.24 -8.44 11.37
C THR A 35 -14.04 -8.06 12.28
N ASP A 36 -12.82 -8.49 12.02
CA ASP A 36 -11.81 -8.61 13.06
C ASP A 36 -10.53 -7.77 12.95
N SER A 37 -10.52 -6.65 12.23
CA SER A 37 -9.36 -5.76 12.25
C SER A 37 -9.55 -4.46 13.05
N VAL A 38 -10.50 -4.42 13.97
CA VAL A 38 -10.64 -3.29 14.89
C VAL A 38 -9.77 -3.55 16.11
N ARG A 39 -8.67 -2.82 16.26
CA ARG A 39 -7.94 -2.77 17.53
C ARG A 39 -8.91 -2.33 18.63
N PRO A 40 -9.13 -3.10 19.71
CA PRO A 40 -9.78 -2.55 20.89
C PRO A 40 -8.81 -1.50 21.46
N GLY A 41 -9.20 -0.23 21.40
CA GLY A 41 -8.49 0.83 22.09
C GLY A 41 -8.25 0.43 23.54
N LYS A 42 -7.07 0.71 24.09
CA LYS A 42 -6.73 0.54 25.51
C LYS A 42 -7.88 1.04 26.37
N SER A 43 -8.68 0.15 26.94
CA SER A 43 -9.67 0.53 27.93
C SER A 43 -9.00 0.65 29.29
N ILE A 44 -8.66 1.84 29.69
CA ILE A 44 -8.68 2.18 31.11
C ILE A 44 -10.17 2.25 31.44
N ILE A 45 -10.67 1.27 32.22
CA ILE A 45 -12.06 1.25 32.69
C ILE A 45 -12.17 2.35 33.75
N THR A 46 -12.46 3.55 33.30
CA THR A 46 -13.07 4.62 34.09
C THR A 46 -14.51 4.77 33.60
N ASP A 47 -15.42 5.30 34.40
CA ASP A 47 -16.80 5.55 34.00
C ASP A 47 -16.95 6.29 32.66
N SER A 48 -15.96 7.12 32.30
CA SER A 48 -15.82 7.74 30.98
C SER A 48 -15.63 6.74 29.83
N GLY A 49 -15.04 5.56 30.07
CA GLY A 49 -14.80 4.53 29.05
C GLY A 49 -16.07 3.79 28.63
N LEU A 50 -17.04 3.62 29.53
CA LEU A 50 -18.36 3.04 29.23
C LEU A 50 -19.20 4.02 28.39
N LEU A 51 -19.15 5.30 28.69
CA LEU A 51 -19.85 6.35 27.92
C LEU A 51 -19.27 6.49 26.52
N SER A 52 -17.94 6.41 26.33
CA SER A 52 -17.31 6.47 25.02
C SER A 52 -17.67 5.25 24.15
N ARG A 53 -17.69 4.04 24.71
CA ARG A 53 -18.12 2.80 24.00
C ARG A 53 -19.60 2.84 23.60
N GLN A 54 -20.49 3.38 24.44
CA GLN A 54 -21.90 3.55 24.07
C GLN A 54 -22.09 4.58 22.97
N HIS A 55 -21.32 5.66 23.00
CA HIS A 55 -21.35 6.71 21.98
C HIS A 55 -20.83 6.18 20.64
N ASP A 56 -19.73 5.43 20.63
CA ASP A 56 -19.19 4.78 19.44
C ASP A 56 -20.17 3.77 18.83
N THR A 57 -20.84 2.98 19.65
CA THR A 57 -21.85 2.00 19.18
C THR A 57 -23.06 2.70 18.57
N ALA A 58 -23.55 3.78 19.19
CA ALA A 58 -24.68 4.57 18.67
C ALA A 58 -24.31 5.28 17.34
N PHE A 59 -23.11 5.76 17.22
CA PHE A 59 -22.57 6.37 16.01
C PHE A 59 -22.50 5.33 14.88
N LEU A 60 -21.89 4.16 15.13
CA LEU A 60 -21.78 3.07 14.15
C LEU A 60 -23.15 2.52 13.70
N ARG A 61 -24.18 2.54 14.57
CA ARG A 61 -25.54 2.16 14.19
C ARG A 61 -26.20 3.11 13.20
N ARG A 62 -25.81 4.39 13.18
CA ARG A 62 -26.28 5.40 12.24
C ARG A 62 -25.53 5.36 10.90
N GLN A 63 -24.36 4.74 10.87
CA GLN A 63 -23.58 4.57 9.64
C GLN A 63 -24.06 3.35 8.86
N GLU A 64 -23.98 3.47 7.53
CA GLU A 64 -24.17 2.38 6.57
C GLU A 64 -22.87 2.06 5.86
N ASP A 65 -22.72 0.81 5.45
CA ASP A 65 -21.63 0.34 4.60
C ASP A 65 -22.16 -0.65 3.54
N LEU A 66 -21.29 -1.04 2.60
CA LEU A 66 -21.69 -1.97 1.54
C LEU A 66 -22.13 -3.33 2.09
N ILE A 67 -21.58 -3.78 3.22
CA ILE A 67 -21.96 -5.04 3.83
C ILE A 67 -23.37 -4.94 4.41
N ASP A 68 -23.75 -3.81 5.02
CA ASP A 68 -25.12 -3.59 5.48
C ASP A 68 -26.13 -3.60 4.32
N ILE A 69 -25.77 -2.94 3.20
CA ILE A 69 -26.60 -2.93 1.99
C ILE A 69 -26.78 -4.34 1.46
N PHE A 70 -25.69 -5.11 1.37
CA PHE A 70 -25.72 -6.49 0.90
C PHE A 70 -26.61 -7.37 1.82
N LEU A 71 -26.47 -7.24 3.16
CA LEU A 71 -27.32 -7.96 4.11
C LEU A 71 -28.80 -7.63 3.92
N LYS A 72 -29.15 -6.36 3.71
CA LYS A 72 -30.54 -5.94 3.42
C LYS A 72 -31.06 -6.57 2.12
N ILE A 73 -30.23 -6.62 1.06
CA ILE A 73 -30.60 -7.26 -0.23
C ILE A 73 -30.94 -8.75 -0.02
N ILE A 74 -30.16 -9.48 0.78
CA ILE A 74 -30.40 -10.89 1.09
C ILE A 74 -31.40 -11.09 2.26
N ARG A 75 -32.11 -10.04 2.64
CA ARG A 75 -33.14 -10.02 3.71
C ARG A 75 -32.62 -10.44 5.09
N LYS A 76 -31.36 -10.14 5.40
CA LYS A 76 -30.77 -10.29 6.75
C LYS A 76 -30.67 -8.94 7.45
N ASP A 77 -30.88 -8.93 8.77
CA ASP A 77 -30.74 -7.72 9.58
C ASP A 77 -29.26 -7.36 9.77
N PRO A 78 -28.80 -6.15 9.37
CA PRO A 78 -27.43 -5.69 9.64
C PRO A 78 -27.05 -5.65 11.12
N ALA A 79 -28.03 -5.58 12.04
CA ALA A 79 -27.80 -5.56 13.48
C ALA A 79 -27.06 -6.81 13.99
N ILE A 80 -27.17 -7.95 13.29
CA ILE A 80 -26.47 -9.20 13.63
C ILE A 80 -24.95 -9.02 13.72
N ARG A 81 -24.38 -8.04 12.99
CA ARG A 81 -22.94 -7.73 13.00
C ARG A 81 -22.49 -7.17 14.35
N PHE A 82 -23.36 -6.48 15.10
CA PHE A 82 -23.04 -5.94 16.42
C PHE A 82 -23.00 -7.02 17.50
N GLU A 83 -23.82 -8.07 17.36
CA GLU A 83 -23.85 -9.20 18.30
C GLU A 83 -22.61 -10.09 18.09
N LYS A 84 -22.24 -10.35 16.86
CA LYS A 84 -21.05 -11.13 16.51
C LYS A 84 -19.76 -10.52 17.03
N ASN A 85 -19.60 -9.20 16.92
CA ASN A 85 -18.44 -8.48 17.47
C ASN A 85 -18.32 -8.52 19.00
N LYS A 86 -19.39 -8.89 19.71
CA LYS A 86 -19.39 -9.01 21.18
C LYS A 86 -18.89 -10.37 21.68
N SER A 87 -18.98 -11.42 20.88
CA SER A 87 -18.82 -12.80 21.35
C SER A 87 -17.44 -13.42 21.07
N GLU A 88 -16.56 -12.75 20.32
CA GLU A 88 -15.28 -13.35 19.93
C GLU A 88 -14.12 -12.85 20.78
N ASN A 89 -13.89 -13.48 21.93
CA ASN A 89 -12.63 -13.46 22.68
C ASN A 89 -11.66 -14.53 22.11
N LEU A 90 -11.44 -14.54 20.78
CA LEU A 90 -10.49 -15.48 20.18
C LEU A 90 -9.07 -14.88 20.23
N HIS A 91 -8.11 -15.67 20.72
CA HIS A 91 -6.69 -15.30 20.72
C HIS A 91 -6.08 -15.26 19.31
N ILE A 92 -6.77 -15.88 18.34
CA ILE A 92 -6.33 -15.97 16.94
C ILE A 92 -7.52 -15.61 16.04
N HIS A 93 -7.32 -14.66 15.14
CA HIS A 93 -8.29 -14.24 14.12
C HIS A 93 -7.73 -14.53 12.73
N PHE A 94 -8.50 -15.23 11.92
CA PHE A 94 -8.20 -15.42 10.51
C PHE A 94 -9.24 -14.71 9.66
N SER A 95 -8.77 -13.93 8.69
CA SER A 95 -9.64 -13.32 7.69
C SER A 95 -9.04 -13.46 6.29
N GLY A 96 -9.89 -13.54 5.29
CA GLY A 96 -9.43 -13.59 3.92
C GLY A 96 -10.40 -12.86 2.98
N ALA A 97 -9.90 -12.14 1.97
CA ALA A 97 -10.73 -11.39 1.02
C ALA A 97 -10.15 -11.41 -0.40
N PRO A 98 -10.95 -11.75 -1.45
CA PRO A 98 -10.62 -11.35 -2.81
C PRO A 98 -10.87 -9.85 -2.95
N SER A 99 -9.97 -9.19 -3.65
CA SER A 99 -10.04 -7.76 -3.87
C SER A 99 -9.63 -7.47 -5.31
N PRO A 100 -10.56 -7.09 -6.19
CA PRO A 100 -10.19 -6.55 -7.48
C PRO A 100 -9.59 -5.16 -7.29
N SER A 101 -8.55 -4.86 -8.04
CA SER A 101 -7.95 -3.54 -8.10
C SER A 101 -7.65 -3.15 -9.54
N TYR A 102 -7.35 -1.88 -9.74
CA TYR A 102 -6.95 -1.35 -11.03
C TYR A 102 -5.96 -0.22 -10.84
N SER A 103 -4.90 -0.23 -11.64
CA SER A 103 -4.00 0.92 -11.80
C SER A 103 -3.49 0.99 -13.23
N LEU A 104 -2.87 2.12 -13.60
CA LEU A 104 -2.26 2.29 -14.92
C LEU A 104 -1.13 1.27 -15.17
N ALA A 105 -0.40 0.92 -14.12
CA ALA A 105 0.73 -0.01 -14.20
C ALA A 105 0.29 -1.48 -14.34
N THR A 106 -0.80 -1.87 -13.68
CA THR A 106 -1.23 -3.27 -13.60
C THR A 106 -2.37 -3.61 -14.57
N GLY A 107 -3.13 -2.59 -15.02
CA GLY A 107 -4.46 -2.83 -15.56
C GLY A 107 -5.36 -3.43 -14.48
N ILE A 108 -6.32 -4.27 -14.87
CA ILE A 108 -7.13 -5.04 -13.92
C ILE A 108 -6.24 -6.04 -13.20
N ALA A 109 -6.30 -6.03 -11.88
CA ALA A 109 -5.59 -6.96 -11.01
C ALA A 109 -6.58 -7.68 -10.10
N PHE A 110 -6.26 -8.91 -9.79
CA PHE A 110 -7.00 -9.74 -8.85
C PHE A 110 -6.05 -10.18 -7.74
N ASN A 111 -6.41 -9.87 -6.50
CA ASN A 111 -5.69 -10.35 -5.34
C ASN A 111 -6.59 -11.17 -4.41
N VAL A 112 -5.98 -12.05 -3.64
CA VAL A 112 -6.61 -12.77 -2.52
C VAL A 112 -5.79 -12.49 -1.29
N THR A 113 -6.32 -11.70 -0.39
CA THR A 113 -5.63 -11.36 0.87
C THR A 113 -6.05 -12.32 1.97
N GLY A 114 -5.08 -13.00 2.58
CA GLY A 114 -5.23 -13.74 3.83
C GLY A 114 -4.53 -13.00 4.97
N SER A 115 -5.24 -12.80 6.09
CA SER A 115 -4.72 -12.13 7.27
C SER A 115 -4.86 -13.02 8.49
N PHE A 116 -3.75 -13.19 9.22
CA PHE A 116 -3.71 -13.77 10.55
C PHE A 116 -3.43 -12.67 11.57
N ALA A 117 -4.25 -12.58 12.60
CA ALA A 117 -4.03 -11.67 13.72
C ALA A 117 -4.10 -12.47 15.05
N PHE A 118 -3.13 -12.25 15.94
CA PHE A 118 -3.03 -13.00 17.19
C PHE A 118 -2.36 -12.20 18.30
N TYR A 119 -2.64 -12.59 19.54
CA TYR A 119 -1.95 -12.05 20.72
C TYR A 119 -0.84 -12.99 21.16
N VAL A 120 0.35 -12.47 21.41
CA VAL A 120 1.50 -13.24 21.93
C VAL A 120 1.38 -13.46 23.45
N SER A 121 0.52 -12.70 24.15
CA SER A 121 0.37 -12.74 25.60
C SER A 121 -1.12 -12.84 25.97
N GLU A 122 -1.45 -13.68 26.95
CA GLU A 122 -2.84 -13.89 27.44
C GLU A 122 -3.43 -12.64 28.13
N ASP A 123 -2.60 -11.74 28.62
CA ASP A 123 -3.04 -10.53 29.34
C ASP A 123 -3.67 -9.46 28.44
N MET A 124 -3.68 -9.64 27.11
CA MET A 124 -4.22 -8.72 26.10
C MET A 124 -3.68 -7.28 26.20
N LYS A 125 -2.61 -7.03 26.97
CA LYS A 125 -1.94 -5.73 27.05
C LYS A 125 -0.97 -5.53 25.91
N THR A 126 -0.49 -6.62 25.33
CA THR A 126 0.35 -6.63 24.14
C THR A 126 -0.47 -6.25 22.91
N ASN A 127 0.11 -5.46 22.01
CA ASN A 127 -0.51 -5.14 20.73
C ASN A 127 -0.73 -6.43 19.93
N ILE A 128 -1.78 -6.43 19.12
CA ILE A 128 -2.07 -7.57 18.24
C ILE A 128 -0.97 -7.71 17.19
N SER A 129 -0.48 -8.93 17.04
CA SER A 129 0.45 -9.31 15.96
C SER A 129 -0.34 -9.68 14.72
N SER A 130 0.20 -9.41 13.55
CA SER A 130 -0.46 -9.72 12.28
C SER A 130 0.51 -10.25 11.24
N VAL A 131 0.01 -11.16 10.40
CA VAL A 131 0.68 -11.67 9.20
C VAL A 131 -0.30 -11.57 8.05
N LEU A 132 0.10 -10.91 6.97
CA LEU A 132 -0.70 -10.67 5.78
C LEU A 132 -0.01 -11.29 4.56
N LEU A 133 -0.71 -12.16 3.86
CA LEU A 133 -0.31 -12.72 2.58
C LEU A 133 -1.33 -12.29 1.52
N SER A 134 -0.88 -11.66 0.43
CA SER A 134 -1.78 -11.04 -0.54
C SER A 134 -1.32 -11.25 -2.00
N PRO A 135 -1.28 -12.51 -2.51
CA PRO A 135 -0.87 -12.75 -3.89
C PRO A 135 -1.78 -12.02 -4.89
N ILE A 136 -1.14 -11.40 -5.87
CA ILE A 136 -1.75 -10.55 -6.90
C ILE A 136 -1.34 -11.06 -8.27
N ILE A 137 -2.31 -11.22 -9.17
CA ILE A 137 -2.10 -11.44 -10.60
C ILE A 137 -2.75 -10.31 -11.38
N THR A 138 -2.11 -9.87 -12.46
CA THR A 138 -2.57 -8.70 -13.22
C THR A 138 -2.80 -9.00 -14.69
N ALA A 139 -3.61 -8.17 -15.34
CA ALA A 139 -3.85 -8.26 -16.79
C ALA A 139 -2.58 -8.01 -17.61
N LYS A 140 -1.58 -7.35 -17.06
CA LYS A 140 -0.25 -7.12 -17.66
C LYS A 140 0.76 -8.24 -17.36
N GLN A 141 0.26 -9.45 -16.99
CA GLN A 141 1.08 -10.65 -16.73
C GLN A 141 2.05 -10.52 -15.55
N GLN A 142 1.78 -9.61 -14.61
CA GLN A 142 2.55 -9.49 -13.40
C GLN A 142 2.02 -10.47 -12.35
N LEU A 143 2.95 -11.04 -11.57
CA LEU A 143 2.67 -11.82 -10.36
C LEU A 143 3.42 -11.15 -9.19
N VAL A 144 2.71 -10.80 -8.15
CA VAL A 144 3.27 -10.24 -6.92
C VAL A 144 2.78 -11.06 -5.74
N VAL A 145 3.69 -11.57 -4.92
CA VAL A 145 3.36 -12.35 -3.73
C VAL A 145 3.97 -11.67 -2.51
N PRO A 146 3.30 -10.67 -1.93
CA PRO A 146 3.75 -10.01 -0.71
C PRO A 146 3.34 -10.80 0.52
N LEU A 147 4.28 -10.98 1.45
CA LEU A 147 4.09 -11.44 2.80
C LEU A 147 4.54 -10.32 3.75
N GLN A 148 3.60 -9.69 4.43
CA GLN A 148 3.88 -8.63 5.39
C GLN A 148 3.54 -9.10 6.80
N PHE A 149 4.36 -8.74 7.77
CA PHE A 149 4.08 -9.08 9.16
C PHE A 149 4.52 -7.98 10.13
N SER A 150 3.80 -7.93 11.26
CA SER A 150 4.12 -7.08 12.40
C SER A 150 3.86 -7.91 13.67
N ILE A 151 4.93 -8.39 14.31
CA ILE A 151 4.88 -9.27 15.46
C ILE A 151 5.35 -8.51 16.68
N TRP A 152 4.49 -8.44 17.70
CA TRP A 152 4.78 -7.80 18.98
C TRP A 152 5.24 -8.83 20.00
N THR A 153 6.33 -8.52 20.70
CA THR A 153 6.74 -9.31 21.87
C THR A 153 5.94 -8.89 23.10
N LYS A 154 5.97 -9.72 24.13
CA LYS A 154 5.32 -9.44 25.42
C LYS A 154 5.60 -8.02 25.90
N ASP A 155 4.58 -7.37 26.46
CA ASP A 155 4.59 -5.98 26.97
C ASP A 155 4.95 -4.93 25.91
N ASN A 156 4.79 -5.23 24.63
CA ASN A 156 5.14 -4.36 23.50
C ASN A 156 6.62 -3.92 23.50
N LYS A 157 7.52 -4.72 24.06
CA LYS A 157 8.93 -4.34 24.20
C LYS A 157 9.62 -4.21 22.86
N PHE A 158 9.33 -5.14 21.94
CA PHE A 158 9.80 -5.10 20.55
C PHE A 158 8.65 -5.30 19.58
N ASN A 159 8.78 -4.69 18.41
CA ASN A 159 7.98 -4.98 17.23
C ASN A 159 8.92 -5.50 16.14
N ILE A 160 8.64 -6.70 15.63
CA ILE A 160 9.37 -7.30 14.50
C ILE A 160 8.49 -7.12 13.28
N GLN A 161 8.96 -6.32 12.31
CA GLN A 161 8.26 -6.03 11.07
C GLN A 161 8.96 -6.68 9.89
N GLY A 162 8.19 -7.16 8.92
CA GLY A 162 8.73 -7.67 7.68
C GLY A 162 7.87 -7.33 6.47
N ASP A 163 8.56 -7.12 5.36
CA ASP A 163 7.97 -6.99 4.03
C ASP A 163 8.79 -7.86 3.06
N TRP A 164 8.27 -9.05 2.83
CA TRP A 164 8.86 -10.03 1.94
C TRP A 164 8.03 -10.14 0.69
N ARG A 165 8.66 -10.05 -0.47
CA ARG A 165 7.95 -10.08 -1.76
C ARG A 165 8.69 -10.96 -2.74
N PHE A 166 7.92 -11.74 -3.50
CA PHE A 166 8.35 -12.30 -4.77
C PHE A 166 7.56 -11.60 -5.88
N LEU A 167 8.27 -11.14 -6.92
CA LEU A 167 7.68 -10.49 -8.08
C LEU A 167 8.19 -11.16 -9.36
N LYS A 168 7.28 -11.38 -10.30
CA LYS A 168 7.56 -11.44 -11.72
C LYS A 168 6.88 -10.22 -12.32
N TYR A 169 7.66 -9.27 -12.83
CA TYR A 169 7.12 -7.93 -12.99
C TYR A 169 7.56 -7.25 -14.29
N PRO A 170 6.89 -7.55 -15.42
CA PRO A 170 7.03 -6.70 -16.59
C PRO A 170 6.50 -5.29 -16.29
N GLU A 171 7.33 -4.28 -16.52
CA GLU A 171 6.98 -2.87 -16.35
C GLU A 171 7.66 -1.98 -17.40
N ASP A 172 7.11 -0.79 -17.64
CA ASP A 172 7.78 0.22 -18.45
C ASP A 172 8.69 1.09 -17.57
N THR A 173 9.89 1.41 -18.07
CA THR A 173 10.75 2.46 -17.54
C THR A 173 10.91 3.54 -18.59
N TYR A 174 11.07 4.79 -18.14
CA TYR A 174 11.10 5.96 -19.04
C TYR A 174 12.45 6.69 -19.01
N GLY A 175 13.50 6.03 -18.51
CA GLY A 175 14.82 6.62 -18.34
C GLY A 175 15.01 7.31 -17.00
N LEU A 176 15.98 8.22 -16.90
CA LEU A 176 16.40 8.86 -15.67
C LEU A 176 16.01 10.34 -15.62
N GLY A 177 15.60 10.77 -14.43
CA GLY A 177 15.22 12.16 -14.15
C GLY A 177 13.73 12.44 -14.32
N GLY A 178 13.35 13.71 -14.10
CA GLY A 178 11.97 14.17 -14.15
C GLY A 178 11.55 14.82 -15.45
N THR A 179 12.42 14.83 -16.49
CA THR A 179 12.14 15.45 -17.79
C THR A 179 11.88 14.44 -18.91
N THR A 180 11.89 13.15 -18.59
CA THR A 180 11.63 12.07 -19.55
C THR A 180 10.19 12.11 -20.07
N THR A 181 9.98 11.62 -21.30
CA THR A 181 8.70 11.62 -22.00
C THR A 181 8.16 10.19 -22.17
N ASP A 182 6.95 10.04 -22.62
CA ASP A 182 6.36 8.71 -22.93
C ASP A 182 7.05 8.03 -24.12
N ALA A 183 7.72 8.82 -24.98
CA ALA A 183 8.51 8.29 -26.09
C ALA A 183 9.81 7.58 -25.63
N ASP A 184 10.24 7.84 -24.39
CA ASP A 184 11.43 7.21 -23.80
C ASP A 184 11.10 5.85 -23.14
N ALA A 185 9.86 5.38 -23.25
CA ALA A 185 9.40 4.14 -22.64
C ALA A 185 10.16 2.93 -23.19
N VAL A 186 10.69 2.13 -22.27
CA VAL A 186 11.32 0.83 -22.54
C VAL A 186 10.69 -0.19 -21.63
N GLN A 187 10.17 -1.27 -22.19
CA GLN A 187 9.62 -2.36 -21.38
C GLN A 187 10.76 -3.19 -20.78
N LEU A 188 10.71 -3.36 -19.47
CA LEU A 188 11.56 -4.28 -18.71
C LEU A 188 10.77 -5.52 -18.35
N ASP A 189 11.38 -6.70 -18.44
CA ASP A 189 10.91 -7.94 -17.81
C ASP A 189 11.96 -8.37 -16.79
N TYR A 190 11.53 -8.76 -15.58
CA TYR A 190 12.42 -9.21 -14.51
C TYR A 190 11.67 -9.98 -13.44
N ASP A 191 12.43 -10.76 -12.69
CA ASP A 191 12.00 -11.39 -11.45
C ASP A 191 12.69 -10.69 -10.28
N GLN A 192 12.02 -10.60 -9.11
CA GLN A 192 12.58 -9.99 -7.90
C GLN A 192 12.21 -10.77 -6.65
N ILE A 193 13.16 -10.92 -5.74
CA ILE A 193 12.91 -11.19 -4.32
C ILE A 193 13.33 -9.97 -3.50
N ARG A 194 12.42 -9.52 -2.64
CA ARG A 194 12.65 -8.51 -1.62
C ARG A 194 12.43 -9.12 -0.25
N LEU A 195 13.39 -8.98 0.67
CA LEU A 195 13.29 -9.46 2.05
C LEU A 195 13.71 -8.33 2.99
N TYR A 196 12.75 -7.56 3.50
CA TYR A 196 13.00 -6.51 4.47
C TYR A 196 12.50 -6.96 5.83
N THR A 197 13.35 -6.89 6.84
CA THR A 197 13.02 -7.26 8.22
C THR A 197 13.61 -6.24 9.18
N PHE A 198 12.79 -5.75 10.11
CA PHE A 198 13.17 -4.76 11.11
C PHE A 198 12.83 -5.27 12.50
N VAL A 199 13.69 -4.98 13.47
CA VAL A 199 13.46 -5.24 14.91
C VAL A 199 13.48 -3.89 15.61
N LEU A 200 12.30 -3.38 15.96
CA LEU A 200 12.08 -2.08 16.56
C LEU A 200 11.84 -2.22 18.06
N LYS A 201 12.64 -1.56 18.87
CA LYS A 201 12.44 -1.45 20.33
C LYS A 201 11.53 -0.29 20.65
N THR A 202 10.56 -0.49 21.54
CA THR A 202 9.72 0.58 22.07
C THR A 202 10.56 1.46 23.00
N LEU A 203 10.72 2.72 22.66
CA LEU A 203 11.46 3.71 23.44
C LEU A 203 10.54 4.66 24.20
N GLY A 204 9.30 4.79 23.78
CA GLY A 204 8.29 5.65 24.40
C GLY A 204 6.91 5.39 23.83
N LYS A 205 5.92 6.17 24.22
CA LYS A 205 4.56 6.04 23.71
C LYS A 205 4.55 6.30 22.19
N ASN A 206 4.22 5.27 21.39
CA ASN A 206 4.16 5.34 19.93
C ASN A 206 5.50 5.67 19.24
N PHE A 207 6.64 5.57 19.96
CA PHE A 207 7.96 5.87 19.46
C PHE A 207 8.87 4.64 19.56
N TYR A 208 9.49 4.29 18.44
CA TYR A 208 10.26 3.07 18.26
C TYR A 208 11.55 3.38 17.52
N ALA A 209 12.61 2.65 17.82
CA ALA A 209 13.83 2.66 17.02
C ALA A 209 14.47 1.27 17.00
N GLY A 210 15.19 0.98 15.96
CA GLY A 210 15.79 -0.34 15.81
C GLY A 210 16.70 -0.50 14.61
N LEU A 211 16.99 -1.75 14.33
CA LEU A 211 17.85 -2.14 13.23
C LEU A 211 17.08 -3.09 12.31
N GLY A 212 17.48 -3.13 11.06
CA GLY A 212 16.93 -4.02 10.07
C GLY A 212 17.98 -4.62 9.15
N TYR A 213 17.54 -5.60 8.39
CA TYR A 213 18.26 -6.15 7.26
C TYR A 213 17.36 -6.07 6.03
N GLN A 214 17.91 -5.58 4.92
CA GLN A 214 17.20 -5.39 3.67
C GLN A 214 17.97 -6.06 2.54
N TYR A 215 17.28 -6.95 1.83
CA TYR A 215 17.80 -7.69 0.71
C TYR A 215 16.88 -7.55 -0.50
N ASP A 216 17.44 -7.12 -1.63
CA ASP A 216 16.81 -7.14 -2.95
C ASP A 216 17.69 -7.95 -3.89
N ASN A 217 17.09 -8.85 -4.64
CA ASN A 217 17.73 -9.57 -5.74
C ASN A 217 16.80 -9.49 -6.95
N HIS A 218 17.30 -8.92 -8.02
CA HIS A 218 16.65 -8.88 -9.33
C HIS A 218 17.42 -9.82 -10.26
N TRP A 219 16.71 -10.60 -11.05
CA TRP A 219 17.33 -11.48 -12.05
C TRP A 219 16.42 -11.61 -13.28
N ASN A 220 16.95 -12.22 -14.36
CA ASN A 220 16.26 -12.26 -15.65
C ASN A 220 15.90 -10.89 -16.20
N ILE A 221 16.67 -9.85 -15.86
CA ILE A 221 16.39 -8.50 -16.34
C ILE A 221 16.64 -8.43 -17.84
N ALA A 222 15.61 -8.08 -18.59
CA ALA A 222 15.66 -7.91 -20.03
C ALA A 222 14.95 -6.62 -20.47
N GLN A 223 15.53 -5.91 -21.43
CA GLN A 223 14.89 -4.81 -22.12
C GLN A 223 14.19 -5.35 -23.37
N LEU A 224 12.88 -5.09 -23.51
CA LEU A 224 12.05 -5.59 -24.59
C LEU A 224 11.69 -4.46 -25.56
N GLY A 225 11.62 -4.78 -26.86
CA GLY A 225 11.18 -3.83 -27.87
C GLY A 225 12.16 -2.68 -28.17
N VAL A 226 13.38 -2.75 -27.66
CA VAL A 226 14.43 -1.73 -27.97
C VAL A 226 14.89 -1.87 -29.40
N PRO A 227 14.85 -0.81 -30.23
CA PRO A 227 15.35 -0.88 -31.60
C PRO A 227 16.86 -1.21 -31.64
N PRO A 228 17.35 -1.92 -32.68
CA PRO A 228 18.76 -2.20 -32.82
C PRO A 228 19.63 -0.90 -32.78
N ASN A 229 20.76 -0.97 -32.11
CA ASN A 229 21.71 0.14 -31.92
C ASN A 229 21.18 1.33 -31.10
N THR A 230 20.06 1.16 -30.37
CA THR A 230 19.58 2.15 -29.40
C THR A 230 20.26 1.92 -28.07
N VAL A 231 20.84 2.97 -27.49
CA VAL A 231 21.44 2.96 -26.16
C VAL A 231 20.44 3.62 -25.19
N THR A 232 19.82 2.85 -24.34
CA THR A 232 18.83 3.34 -23.37
C THR A 232 19.52 4.04 -22.19
N ASP A 233 18.77 4.73 -21.35
CA ASP A 233 19.30 5.26 -20.10
C ASP A 233 19.69 4.15 -19.12
N PHE A 234 19.04 3.00 -19.20
CA PHE A 234 19.45 1.82 -18.42
C PHE A 234 20.83 1.32 -18.86
N ASP A 235 21.10 1.27 -20.18
CA ASP A 235 22.43 0.90 -20.69
C ASP A 235 23.50 1.89 -20.24
N LYS A 236 23.22 3.19 -20.35
CA LYS A 236 24.14 4.26 -19.90
C LYS A 236 24.39 4.21 -18.40
N TYR A 237 23.37 3.87 -17.62
CA TYR A 237 23.51 3.72 -16.17
C TYR A 237 24.35 2.49 -15.79
N GLY A 238 24.40 1.49 -16.64
CA GLY A 238 25.13 0.24 -16.46
C GLY A 238 24.15 -0.94 -16.38
N PHE A 239 23.64 -1.35 -17.55
CA PHE A 239 22.79 -2.53 -17.66
C PHE A 239 23.49 -3.77 -17.15
N ASN A 240 22.77 -4.56 -16.35
CA ASN A 240 23.13 -5.91 -15.96
C ASN A 240 21.84 -6.76 -15.93
N SER A 241 21.95 -8.03 -16.34
CA SER A 241 20.82 -8.99 -16.32
C SER A 241 20.43 -9.46 -14.93
N SER A 242 21.19 -9.09 -13.92
CA SER A 242 20.88 -9.32 -12.51
C SER A 242 21.48 -8.23 -11.62
N SER A 243 20.93 -8.03 -10.44
CA SER A 243 21.53 -7.16 -9.41
C SER A 243 21.13 -7.60 -8.01
N ILE A 244 22.06 -7.49 -7.06
CA ILE A 244 21.87 -7.78 -5.65
C ILE A 244 22.21 -6.56 -4.82
N SER A 245 21.27 -6.19 -3.94
CA SER A 245 21.48 -5.21 -2.88
C SER A 245 21.21 -5.84 -1.53
N SER A 246 22.24 -5.88 -0.68
CA SER A 246 22.22 -6.53 0.61
C SER A 246 22.81 -5.60 1.66
N GLY A 247 22.01 -5.23 2.68
CA GLY A 247 22.44 -4.20 3.62
C GLY A 247 21.74 -4.24 4.96
N ILE A 248 22.37 -3.58 5.91
CA ILE A 248 21.79 -3.27 7.23
C ILE A 248 21.07 -1.92 7.18
N SER A 249 20.10 -1.75 8.05
CA SER A 249 19.41 -0.46 8.19
C SER A 249 19.23 -0.06 9.65
N ALA A 250 19.10 1.26 9.87
CA ALA A 250 18.64 1.84 11.12
C ALA A 250 17.30 2.52 10.87
N ASP A 251 16.36 2.31 11.77
CA ASP A 251 14.96 2.72 11.62
C ASP A 251 14.50 3.48 12.88
N VAL A 252 13.81 4.61 12.67
CA VAL A 252 13.16 5.40 13.72
C VAL A 252 11.73 5.68 13.31
N LEU A 253 10.78 5.18 14.11
CA LEU A 253 9.35 5.22 13.82
C LEU A 253 8.56 5.93 14.93
N LEU A 254 7.75 6.92 14.53
CA LEU A 254 6.67 7.50 15.31
C LEU A 254 5.33 7.17 14.65
N ASP A 255 4.46 6.40 15.31
CA ASP A 255 3.13 6.07 14.76
C ASP A 255 2.05 6.23 15.84
N THR A 256 1.30 7.32 15.74
CA THR A 256 0.19 7.64 16.65
C THR A 256 -1.17 7.25 16.09
N ARG A 257 -1.23 6.68 14.88
CA ARG A 257 -2.48 6.24 14.25
C ARG A 257 -3.07 5.06 15.02
N THR A 258 -4.36 5.09 15.28
CA THR A 258 -5.10 3.93 15.82
C THR A 258 -5.58 3.02 14.71
N ASN A 259 -5.73 3.56 13.49
CA ASN A 259 -6.10 2.83 12.29
C ASN A 259 -5.16 3.27 11.14
N SER A 260 -4.39 2.33 10.59
CA SER A 260 -3.48 2.60 9.48
C SER A 260 -4.17 2.56 8.11
N ILE A 261 -5.37 1.94 8.02
CA ILE A 261 -6.14 1.82 6.77
C ILE A 261 -6.91 3.11 6.47
N ASN A 262 -7.40 3.78 7.51
CA ASN A 262 -8.12 5.06 7.43
C ASN A 262 -7.77 5.90 8.66
N PRO A 263 -6.63 6.62 8.60
CA PRO A 263 -6.14 7.37 9.73
C PRO A 263 -7.06 8.50 10.15
N GLU A 264 -7.21 8.66 11.45
CA GLU A 264 -8.05 9.68 12.07
C GLU A 264 -7.34 11.03 12.15
N ALA A 265 -8.14 12.09 12.21
CA ALA A 265 -7.64 13.45 12.43
C ALA A 265 -6.85 13.57 13.76
N GLY A 266 -5.76 14.32 13.73
CA GLY A 266 -4.83 14.50 14.85
C GLY A 266 -3.66 13.54 14.85
N SER A 267 -3.76 12.39 14.16
CA SER A 267 -2.70 11.39 14.12
C SER A 267 -1.48 11.84 13.31
N THR A 268 -0.36 11.18 13.57
CA THR A 268 0.93 11.40 12.91
C THR A 268 1.60 10.06 12.68
N TYR A 269 2.18 9.90 11.52
CA TYR A 269 3.12 8.84 11.19
C TYR A 269 4.41 9.49 10.69
N ALA A 270 5.56 9.04 11.17
CA ALA A 270 6.86 9.44 10.65
C ALA A 270 7.82 8.27 10.77
N ASN A 271 8.39 7.85 9.66
CA ASN A 271 9.37 6.79 9.59
C ASN A 271 10.63 7.28 8.87
N ILE A 272 11.80 7.07 9.47
CA ILE A 272 13.10 7.41 8.90
C ILE A 272 13.93 6.13 8.88
N VAL A 273 14.32 5.70 7.67
CA VAL A 273 15.14 4.50 7.46
C VAL A 273 16.42 4.88 6.74
N PHE A 274 17.56 4.69 7.39
CA PHE A 274 18.87 4.75 6.77
C PHE A 274 19.31 3.33 6.42
N ARG A 275 19.61 3.06 5.14
CA ARG A 275 20.07 1.76 4.65
C ARG A 275 21.50 1.86 4.14
N GLN A 276 22.36 0.94 4.54
CA GLN A 276 23.73 0.77 4.06
C GLN A 276 23.90 -0.61 3.43
N ASN A 277 24.03 -0.67 2.12
CA ASN A 277 24.34 -1.89 1.39
C ASN A 277 25.85 -2.08 1.28
N LEU A 278 26.29 -3.33 1.49
CA LEU A 278 27.70 -3.67 1.62
C LEU A 278 28.05 -4.89 0.76
N GLN A 279 29.12 -4.81 -0.01
CA GLN A 279 29.68 -5.95 -0.75
C GLN A 279 30.06 -7.10 0.20
N ALA A 280 30.49 -6.78 1.41
CA ALA A 280 30.77 -7.78 2.44
C ALA A 280 29.54 -8.60 2.88
N LEU A 281 28.32 -8.11 2.61
CA LEU A 281 27.06 -8.82 2.85
C LEU A 281 26.46 -9.42 1.56
N GLY A 282 27.21 -9.41 0.44
CA GLY A 282 26.77 -9.94 -0.83
C GLY A 282 26.09 -8.95 -1.78
N SER A 283 26.14 -7.64 -1.50
CA SER A 283 25.68 -6.60 -2.42
C SER A 283 26.66 -6.45 -3.58
N ASP A 284 26.17 -6.15 -4.79
CA ASP A 284 27.02 -5.90 -5.96
C ASP A 284 27.86 -4.63 -5.79
N ALA A 285 27.37 -3.65 -5.04
CA ALA A 285 28.06 -2.40 -4.77
C ALA A 285 27.83 -1.92 -3.34
N ASN A 286 28.77 -1.11 -2.83
CA ASN A 286 28.55 -0.35 -1.60
C ASN A 286 27.78 0.93 -1.93
N TRP A 287 26.60 1.08 -1.33
CA TRP A 287 25.79 2.29 -1.49
C TRP A 287 24.85 2.48 -0.29
N SER A 288 24.39 3.69 -0.08
CA SER A 288 23.47 3.99 1.01
C SER A 288 22.32 4.88 0.56
N SER A 289 21.19 4.71 1.24
CA SER A 289 19.99 5.51 1.04
C SER A 289 19.37 5.96 2.34
N LEU A 290 18.61 7.05 2.26
CA LEU A 290 17.76 7.59 3.33
C LEU A 290 16.33 7.68 2.81
N LEU A 291 15.42 7.01 3.50
CA LEU A 291 13.98 7.09 3.28
C LEU A 291 13.35 7.86 4.43
N ILE A 292 12.53 8.87 4.10
CA ILE A 292 11.72 9.63 5.06
C ILE A 292 10.26 9.56 4.59
N ASP A 293 9.40 8.94 5.38
CA ASP A 293 7.95 8.85 5.16
C ASP A 293 7.26 9.56 6.33
N ALA A 294 6.71 10.74 6.08
CA ALA A 294 6.05 11.55 7.10
C ALA A 294 4.61 11.90 6.69
N ARG A 295 3.65 11.59 7.56
CA ARG A 295 2.22 11.78 7.31
C ARG A 295 1.58 12.49 8.49
N LYS A 296 0.73 13.49 8.19
CA LYS A 296 -0.02 14.24 9.20
C LYS A 296 -1.46 14.42 8.76
N TYR A 297 -2.38 14.24 9.72
CA TYR A 297 -3.82 14.30 9.48
C TYR A 297 -4.42 15.39 10.35
N PHE A 298 -4.92 16.47 9.73
CA PHE A 298 -5.47 17.63 10.42
C PHE A 298 -6.98 17.61 10.39
N ARG A 299 -7.61 17.90 11.52
CA ARG A 299 -9.02 18.28 11.56
C ARG A 299 -9.15 19.75 11.20
N LEU A 300 -9.92 20.06 10.17
CA LEU A 300 -10.08 21.45 9.73
C LEU A 300 -11.18 22.19 10.51
N SER A 301 -12.12 21.45 11.11
CA SER A 301 -13.21 22.04 11.88
C SER A 301 -13.74 21.07 12.91
N ASP A 302 -14.06 21.55 14.10
CA ASP A 302 -14.70 20.74 15.15
C ASP A 302 -16.15 20.32 14.79
N ARG A 303 -16.75 20.97 13.77
CA ARG A 303 -18.12 20.69 13.31
C ARG A 303 -18.20 19.66 12.19
N SER A 304 -17.07 19.17 11.69
CA SER A 304 -17.02 18.19 10.59
C SER A 304 -15.93 17.15 10.81
N ASP A 305 -16.14 15.97 10.29
CA ASP A 305 -15.14 14.89 10.27
C ASP A 305 -14.19 14.98 9.07
N ASN A 306 -14.18 16.14 8.39
CA ASN A 306 -13.31 16.37 7.24
C ASN A 306 -11.84 16.43 7.67
N ILE A 307 -10.98 15.82 6.87
CA ILE A 307 -9.56 15.67 7.15
C ILE A 307 -8.75 16.32 6.04
N LEU A 308 -7.79 17.15 6.40
CA LEU A 308 -6.68 17.51 5.54
C LEU A 308 -5.51 16.60 5.88
N ALA A 309 -5.16 15.69 4.97
CA ALA A 309 -4.02 14.80 5.10
C ALA A 309 -2.85 15.32 4.26
N ILE A 310 -1.66 15.28 4.83
CA ILE A 310 -0.40 15.65 4.17
C ILE A 310 0.57 14.49 4.29
N TRP A 311 1.21 14.13 3.18
CA TRP A 311 2.20 13.08 3.08
C TRP A 311 3.45 13.59 2.39
N SER A 312 4.61 13.42 3.02
CA SER A 312 5.92 13.68 2.44
C SER A 312 6.70 12.37 2.38
N TYR A 313 7.04 11.93 1.18
CA TYR A 313 7.79 10.70 0.93
C TYR A 313 9.07 11.04 0.18
N ASN A 314 10.22 10.89 0.85
CA ASN A 314 11.51 11.31 0.30
C ASN A 314 12.45 10.11 0.32
N TRP A 315 12.94 9.72 -0.84
CA TRP A 315 13.87 8.60 -0.98
C TRP A 315 15.13 9.10 -1.68
N LEU A 316 16.23 9.14 -0.93
CA LEU A 316 17.48 9.80 -1.33
C LEU A 316 18.62 8.79 -1.36
N THR A 317 19.43 8.79 -2.40
CA THR A 317 20.72 8.12 -2.41
C THR A 317 21.75 9.01 -1.72
N VAL A 318 22.29 8.54 -0.59
CA VAL A 318 23.25 9.30 0.22
C VAL A 318 24.66 9.10 -0.28
N SER A 319 25.01 7.86 -0.66
CA SER A 319 26.35 7.56 -1.19
C SER A 319 26.33 6.37 -2.13
N GLY A 320 27.37 6.27 -2.97
CA GLY A 320 27.58 5.17 -3.89
C GLY A 320 26.67 5.22 -5.13
N LYS A 321 26.56 4.07 -5.79
CA LYS A 321 25.75 3.90 -7.01
C LYS A 321 24.85 2.69 -6.82
N PRO A 322 23.55 2.90 -6.46
CA PRO A 322 22.57 1.81 -6.41
C PRO A 322 22.44 1.13 -7.78
N PRO A 323 22.05 -0.16 -7.85
CA PRO A 323 21.55 -0.74 -9.10
C PRO A 323 20.36 0.05 -9.65
N TYR A 324 20.17 0.04 -10.98
CA TYR A 324 19.09 0.78 -11.63
C TYR A 324 17.71 0.46 -11.07
N MET A 325 17.44 -0.83 -10.80
CA MET A 325 16.17 -1.30 -10.28
C MET A 325 15.91 -0.87 -8.82
N ASP A 326 16.96 -0.51 -8.07
CA ASP A 326 16.86 -0.03 -6.68
C ASP A 326 16.81 1.49 -6.56
N LEU A 327 16.79 2.21 -7.68
CA LEU A 327 16.64 3.67 -7.69
C LEU A 327 15.23 4.10 -7.28
N PRO A 328 15.10 5.20 -6.54
CA PRO A 328 13.82 5.85 -6.26
C PRO A 328 12.98 6.06 -7.53
N SER A 329 11.71 5.66 -7.48
CA SER A 329 10.83 5.71 -8.64
C SER A 329 9.37 5.94 -8.25
N THR A 330 8.59 6.59 -9.13
CA THR A 330 7.14 6.82 -8.95
C THR A 330 6.40 5.53 -8.62
N GLY A 331 5.59 5.53 -7.57
CA GLY A 331 4.73 4.39 -7.22
C GLY A 331 5.49 3.18 -6.67
N TRP A 332 6.75 3.32 -6.23
CA TRP A 332 7.54 2.24 -5.60
C TRP A 332 7.62 2.36 -4.07
N ASP A 333 6.74 3.15 -3.46
CA ASP A 333 6.45 3.06 -2.03
C ASP A 333 5.80 1.71 -1.66
N ALA A 334 5.63 1.46 -0.36
CA ALA A 334 5.14 0.17 0.14
C ALA A 334 3.79 -0.28 -0.42
N TYR A 335 2.94 0.67 -0.86
CA TYR A 335 1.58 0.42 -1.35
C TYR A 335 1.33 0.89 -2.78
N SER A 336 2.39 1.33 -3.48
CA SER A 336 2.34 1.83 -4.87
C SER A 336 1.38 3.03 -5.06
N ASN A 337 1.43 3.97 -4.13
CA ASN A 337 0.49 5.09 -4.05
C ASN A 337 1.10 6.46 -4.37
N THR A 338 2.45 6.62 -4.32
CA THR A 338 3.09 7.91 -4.63
C THR A 338 2.88 8.31 -6.08
N GLY A 339 2.59 9.59 -6.31
CA GLY A 339 2.53 10.16 -7.64
C GLY A 339 1.25 9.86 -8.42
N ARG A 340 0.10 9.82 -7.77
CA ARG A 340 -1.19 9.65 -8.47
C ARG A 340 -1.36 10.67 -9.59
N GLY A 341 -1.79 10.19 -10.76
CA GLY A 341 -1.81 10.93 -12.03
C GLY A 341 -0.74 10.42 -13.00
N TYR A 342 0.23 9.63 -12.51
CA TYR A 342 1.28 9.02 -13.31
C TYR A 342 1.28 7.50 -13.17
N VAL A 343 1.73 6.80 -14.20
CA VAL A 343 1.95 5.35 -14.13
C VAL A 343 3.15 5.06 -13.22
N GLN A 344 3.14 3.91 -12.56
CA GLN A 344 4.29 3.44 -11.78
C GLN A 344 5.55 3.40 -12.67
N SER A 345 6.69 3.71 -12.08
CA SER A 345 7.98 3.83 -12.78
C SER A 345 8.07 4.94 -13.85
N ARG A 346 7.09 5.87 -13.90
CA ARG A 346 7.12 6.97 -14.86
C ARG A 346 8.34 7.86 -14.74
N PHE A 347 8.81 8.05 -13.53
CA PHE A 347 10.04 8.80 -13.24
C PHE A 347 10.93 7.98 -12.31
N ARG A 348 12.22 8.03 -12.54
CA ARG A 348 13.25 7.31 -11.79
C ARG A 348 14.52 8.15 -11.69
N ALA A 349 15.14 8.25 -10.53
CA ALA A 349 16.40 8.95 -10.32
C ALA A 349 17.09 8.53 -9.02
N LYS A 350 18.28 9.03 -8.74
CA LYS A 350 18.97 8.79 -7.45
C LYS A 350 18.24 9.39 -6.26
N ASN A 351 17.51 10.49 -6.49
CA ASN A 351 16.79 11.17 -5.44
C ASN A 351 15.35 11.46 -5.89
N MET A 352 14.41 11.15 -5.03
CA MET A 352 12.99 11.43 -5.16
C MET A 352 12.53 12.22 -3.95
N ILE A 353 11.82 13.32 -4.18
CA ILE A 353 11.03 14.03 -3.19
C ILE A 353 9.60 14.07 -3.67
N ASP A 354 8.67 13.64 -2.84
CA ASP A 354 7.24 13.66 -3.11
C ASP A 354 6.51 14.30 -1.94
N LEU A 355 5.59 15.23 -2.27
CA LEU A 355 4.69 15.88 -1.34
C LEU A 355 3.27 15.74 -1.85
N GLU A 356 2.42 15.04 -1.09
CA GLU A 356 1.02 14.87 -1.41
C GLU A 356 0.10 15.52 -0.35
N THR A 357 -1.06 15.97 -0.79
CA THR A 357 -2.11 16.47 0.08
C THR A 357 -3.47 15.99 -0.39
N GLU A 358 -4.33 15.67 0.56
CA GLU A 358 -5.71 15.25 0.34
C GLU A 358 -6.67 16.01 1.26
N TYR A 359 -7.76 16.50 0.70
CA TYR A 359 -8.92 16.93 1.47
C TYR A 359 -10.02 15.87 1.35
N ARG A 360 -10.29 15.16 2.45
CA ARG A 360 -11.27 14.09 2.58
C ARG A 360 -12.53 14.63 3.23
N PHE A 361 -13.71 14.38 2.63
CA PHE A 361 -14.99 14.91 3.12
C PHE A 361 -16.14 13.92 2.96
N GLY A 362 -17.12 14.01 3.85
CA GLY A 362 -18.35 13.23 3.77
C GLY A 362 -19.32 13.82 2.75
N ILE A 363 -19.95 12.97 1.92
CA ILE A 363 -21.03 13.35 0.98
C ILE A 363 -22.39 12.97 1.58
N MET A 364 -22.51 11.72 2.10
CA MET A 364 -23.74 11.25 2.71
C MET A 364 -23.67 11.30 4.23
N ARG A 365 -24.77 11.68 4.90
CA ARG A 365 -24.82 11.76 6.38
C ARG A 365 -24.72 10.41 7.07
N ASN A 366 -25.10 9.32 6.39
CA ASN A 366 -24.96 7.96 6.89
C ASN A 366 -23.52 7.40 6.73
N GLY A 367 -22.56 8.19 6.22
CA GLY A 367 -21.17 7.81 6.06
C GLY A 367 -20.88 6.80 4.95
N LEU A 368 -21.88 6.39 4.16
CA LEU A 368 -21.71 5.42 3.06
C LEU A 368 -20.82 6.00 1.95
N LEU A 369 -21.03 7.27 1.59
CA LEU A 369 -20.33 7.93 0.49
C LEU A 369 -19.59 9.16 1.00
N GLY A 370 -18.32 9.24 0.66
CA GLY A 370 -17.44 10.39 0.82
C GLY A 370 -16.71 10.73 -0.46
N GLY A 371 -15.94 11.79 -0.43
CA GLY A 371 -15.11 12.25 -1.53
C GLY A 371 -13.74 12.70 -1.09
N VAL A 372 -12.83 12.83 -2.05
CA VAL A 372 -11.51 13.40 -1.89
C VAL A 372 -11.18 14.31 -3.06
N VAL A 373 -10.44 15.38 -2.78
CA VAL A 373 -9.65 16.10 -3.78
C VAL A 373 -8.19 16.03 -3.33
N PHE A 374 -7.27 15.85 -4.27
CA PHE A 374 -5.85 15.68 -3.95
C PHE A 374 -4.96 16.42 -4.94
N ALA A 375 -3.76 16.74 -4.48
CA ALA A 375 -2.67 17.23 -5.28
C ALA A 375 -1.35 16.65 -4.77
N ASN A 376 -0.41 16.41 -5.70
CA ASN A 376 0.96 16.02 -5.39
C ASN A 376 1.97 16.85 -6.19
N ALA A 377 3.19 16.88 -5.72
CA ALA A 377 4.33 17.50 -6.40
C ALA A 377 5.56 16.62 -6.17
N GLN A 378 6.12 16.09 -7.24
CA GLN A 378 7.26 15.19 -7.22
C GLN A 378 8.48 15.85 -7.85
N THR A 379 9.66 15.43 -7.42
CA THR A 379 10.92 15.78 -8.08
C THR A 379 11.82 14.55 -8.18
N TYR A 380 12.53 14.43 -9.28
CA TYR A 380 13.47 13.34 -9.55
C TYR A 380 14.80 13.94 -10.03
N SER A 381 15.88 13.72 -9.26
CA SER A 381 17.16 14.31 -9.56
C SER A 381 18.33 13.33 -9.45
N GLU A 382 19.32 13.48 -10.33
CA GLU A 382 20.56 12.69 -10.32
C GLU A 382 21.61 13.24 -9.33
N THR A 383 21.44 14.48 -8.89
CA THR A 383 22.41 15.17 -8.02
C THR A 383 21.71 15.86 -6.85
N ALA A 384 22.35 15.88 -5.70
CA ALA A 384 21.86 16.58 -4.51
C ALA A 384 21.69 18.10 -4.71
N GLY A 385 22.42 18.72 -5.65
CA GLY A 385 22.30 20.15 -5.96
C GLY A 385 21.01 20.56 -6.67
N ASN A 386 20.26 19.58 -7.23
CA ASN A 386 19.03 19.82 -8.01
C ASN A 386 17.80 19.12 -7.43
N LEU A 387 17.76 18.88 -6.11
CA LEU A 387 16.71 18.10 -5.44
C LEU A 387 15.28 18.61 -5.72
N LEU A 388 15.09 19.88 -6.00
CA LEU A 388 13.79 20.50 -6.22
C LEU A 388 13.49 20.84 -7.69
N LYS A 389 14.20 20.21 -8.64
CA LYS A 389 14.01 20.48 -10.08
C LYS A 389 14.12 19.19 -10.90
N PRO A 390 13.25 18.99 -11.90
CA PRO A 390 12.00 19.73 -12.14
C PRO A 390 10.92 19.39 -11.10
N ILE A 391 9.94 20.28 -10.89
CA ILE A 391 8.74 19.98 -10.12
C ILE A 391 7.70 19.39 -11.07
N ILE A 392 7.17 18.22 -10.72
CA ILE A 392 6.22 17.44 -11.51
C ILE A 392 4.91 17.36 -10.71
N PRO A 393 3.92 18.23 -11.01
CA PRO A 393 2.64 18.23 -10.32
C PRO A 393 1.71 17.12 -10.80
N GLY A 394 0.87 16.62 -9.89
CA GLY A 394 -0.29 15.81 -10.17
C GLY A 394 -1.47 16.27 -9.32
N TRP A 395 -2.70 16.04 -9.78
CA TRP A 395 -3.91 16.38 -9.05
C TRP A 395 -5.07 15.50 -9.45
N GLY A 396 -6.13 15.53 -8.67
CA GLY A 396 -7.31 14.75 -9.01
C GLY A 396 -8.40 14.82 -7.95
N ALA A 397 -9.40 13.99 -8.18
CA ALA A 397 -10.51 13.80 -7.27
C ALA A 397 -10.93 12.33 -7.23
N GLY A 398 -11.64 11.96 -6.17
CA GLY A 398 -12.10 10.58 -6.05
C GLY A 398 -13.30 10.41 -5.13
N LEU A 399 -13.86 9.21 -5.20
CA LEU A 399 -14.96 8.78 -4.35
C LEU A 399 -14.46 7.81 -3.28
N ARG A 400 -15.12 7.86 -2.14
CA ARG A 400 -14.91 6.97 -0.99
C ARG A 400 -16.22 6.26 -0.69
N ILE A 401 -16.26 4.95 -0.91
CA ILE A 401 -17.43 4.13 -0.63
C ILE A 401 -17.11 3.29 0.59
N LYS A 402 -17.87 3.44 1.69
CA LYS A 402 -17.66 2.71 2.92
C LYS A 402 -17.88 1.22 2.68
N PHE A 403 -16.81 0.44 2.66
CA PHE A 403 -16.86 -1.00 2.52
C PHE A 403 -17.23 -1.68 3.83
N ASN A 404 -16.54 -1.32 4.92
CA ASN A 404 -16.78 -1.83 6.26
C ASN A 404 -16.66 -0.71 7.30
N LYS A 405 -17.75 -0.41 8.01
CA LYS A 405 -17.81 0.66 9.01
C LYS A 405 -17.04 0.35 10.29
N PHE A 406 -16.88 -0.94 10.65
CA PHE A 406 -16.16 -1.36 11.85
C PHE A 406 -14.64 -1.20 11.67
N SER A 407 -14.08 -1.62 10.55
CA SER A 407 -12.66 -1.40 10.22
C SER A 407 -12.39 -0.02 9.63
N LYS A 408 -13.44 0.78 9.37
CA LYS A 408 -13.40 2.07 8.67
C LYS A 408 -12.81 1.98 7.25
N THR A 409 -12.83 0.80 6.65
CA THR A 409 -12.27 0.56 5.31
C THR A 409 -13.17 1.19 4.25
N ASN A 410 -12.57 1.95 3.34
CA ASN A 410 -13.22 2.50 2.14
C ASN A 410 -12.73 1.79 0.88
N ILE A 411 -13.59 1.67 -0.12
CA ILE A 411 -13.17 1.50 -1.51
C ILE A 411 -12.92 2.91 -2.04
N CYS A 412 -11.70 3.15 -2.50
CA CYS A 412 -11.25 4.43 -3.04
C CYS A 412 -11.20 4.34 -4.56
N LEU A 413 -11.88 5.27 -5.24
CA LEU A 413 -11.91 5.37 -6.70
C LEU A 413 -11.39 6.77 -7.05
N ASP A 414 -10.11 6.89 -7.38
CA ASP A 414 -9.45 8.16 -7.65
C ASP A 414 -9.15 8.30 -9.14
N TYR A 415 -9.44 9.46 -9.70
CA TYR A 415 -9.00 9.82 -11.04
C TYR A 415 -7.96 10.93 -10.94
N GLY A 416 -6.74 10.64 -11.38
CA GLY A 416 -5.60 11.54 -11.30
C GLY A 416 -5.21 12.08 -12.68
N PHE A 417 -4.67 13.29 -12.68
CA PHE A 417 -4.10 13.98 -13.82
C PHE A 417 -2.66 14.36 -13.52
N GLY A 418 -1.81 14.29 -14.55
CA GLY A 418 -0.42 14.72 -14.53
C GLY A 418 -0.10 15.62 -15.71
N LEU A 419 1.18 15.96 -15.88
CA LEU A 419 1.67 16.72 -17.03
C LEU A 419 1.63 15.89 -18.32
N HIS A 420 1.69 16.57 -19.45
CA HIS A 420 1.79 16.00 -20.80
C HIS A 420 0.66 15.00 -21.14
N GLY A 421 -0.54 15.21 -20.58
CA GLY A 421 -1.69 14.36 -20.86
C GLY A 421 -1.73 13.06 -20.02
N SER A 422 -0.81 12.89 -19.08
CA SER A 422 -0.85 11.76 -18.15
C SER A 422 -2.12 11.82 -17.29
N ASN A 423 -2.86 10.74 -17.24
CA ASN A 423 -4.05 10.63 -16.40
C ASN A 423 -4.44 9.17 -16.19
N GLY A 424 -5.25 8.88 -15.19
CA GLY A 424 -5.77 7.54 -15.00
C GLY A 424 -6.58 7.30 -13.74
N LEU A 425 -7.24 6.15 -13.75
CA LEU A 425 -8.02 5.63 -12.64
C LEU A 425 -7.11 4.82 -11.70
N PHE A 426 -7.29 5.03 -10.40
CA PHE A 426 -6.65 4.28 -9.31
C PHE A 426 -7.73 3.73 -8.40
N VAL A 427 -7.70 2.43 -8.13
CA VAL A 427 -8.68 1.76 -7.27
C VAL A 427 -7.95 1.10 -6.11
N ASN A 428 -8.22 1.53 -4.89
CA ASN A 428 -7.60 1.04 -3.67
C ASN A 428 -8.64 0.58 -2.65
N LEU A 429 -8.24 -0.31 -1.76
CA LEU A 429 -8.98 -0.69 -0.57
C LEU A 429 -8.27 -0.11 0.67
N GLY A 430 -8.91 0.84 1.34
CA GLY A 430 -8.29 1.69 2.35
C GLY A 430 -7.85 3.04 1.77
N GLU A 431 -7.57 4.03 2.63
CA GLU A 431 -7.09 5.33 2.18
C GLU A 431 -5.66 5.22 1.61
N VAL A 432 -5.29 6.14 0.75
CA VAL A 432 -4.01 6.12 0.01
C VAL A 432 -2.82 6.25 0.97
N PHE A 433 -2.95 7.09 2.01
CA PHE A 433 -1.93 7.24 3.06
C PHE A 433 -2.53 7.68 4.39
#